data_47f36b0a0aaa614d46399d332fdbbc6e
#
_entry.id   47f36b0a0aaa614d46399d332fdbbc6e
#
_cell.length_a   1.000
_cell.length_b   1.000
_cell.length_c   1.000
_cell.angle_alpha   90.00
_cell.angle_beta   90.00
_cell.angle_gamma   90.00
#
_symmetry.space_group_name_H-M   'P 1'
#
loop_
_entity.id
_entity.type
_entity.pdbx_description
1 polymer ?
#
loop_
_entity_poly.entity_id
_entity_poly.type
_entity_poly.pdbx_seq_one_letter_code
_entity_poly.pdbx_strand_id
1 'polypeptide(L)'
;MTCEEKIWELRQIIEEQLTPLINNDYVLYDLPYYSNIGDLLIWEGELSFLKGLPFKMLECGSAFTSNLKRKIKKDTIILLQGGGNFGDIWDIHEFKRKVIRNYPENRIIIFPQTVFYQKNENMLRDI
;
A
#
# COMPACT_ATOMS: atom_id res chain seq x y z
N MET A 1 20.87 -13.75 -17.82
CA MET A 1 19.51 -13.20 -17.63
C MET A 1 19.43 -11.81 -18.19
N THR A 2 18.50 -11.54 -19.08
CA THR A 2 18.28 -10.21 -19.62
C THR A 2 17.49 -9.34 -18.63
N CYS A 3 17.45 -8.04 -18.88
CA CYS A 3 16.64 -7.10 -18.09
C CYS A 3 15.14 -7.49 -18.16
N GLU A 4 14.66 -7.83 -19.33
CA GLU A 4 13.27 -8.24 -19.57
C GLU A 4 12.90 -9.50 -18.81
N GLU A 5 13.77 -10.51 -18.83
CA GLU A 5 13.58 -11.75 -18.07
C GLU A 5 13.51 -11.47 -16.57
N LYS A 6 14.36 -10.57 -16.06
CA LYS A 6 14.34 -10.20 -14.64
C LYS A 6 13.08 -9.44 -14.25
N ILE A 7 12.62 -8.55 -15.10
CA ILE A 7 11.36 -7.81 -14.88
C ILE A 7 10.19 -8.79 -14.85
N TRP A 8 10.16 -9.74 -15.79
CA TRP A 8 9.12 -10.76 -15.85
C TRP A 8 9.11 -11.65 -14.59
N GLU A 9 10.29 -12.08 -14.15
CA GLU A 9 10.43 -12.86 -12.91
C GLU A 9 9.91 -12.11 -11.69
N LEU A 10 10.29 -10.84 -11.51
CA LEU A 10 9.83 -10.00 -10.40
C LEU A 10 8.32 -9.80 -10.44
N ARG A 11 7.77 -9.58 -11.62
CA ARG A 11 6.32 -9.47 -11.81
C ARG A 11 5.61 -10.75 -11.37
N GLN A 12 6.10 -11.91 -11.78
CA GLN A 12 5.54 -13.21 -11.39
C GLN A 12 5.50 -13.36 -9.86
N ILE A 13 6.60 -13.05 -9.19
CA ILE A 13 6.70 -13.15 -7.74
C ILE A 13 5.65 -12.25 -7.06
N ILE A 14 5.53 -11.01 -7.51
CA ILE A 14 4.56 -10.05 -6.96
C ILE A 14 3.13 -10.57 -7.18
N GLU A 15 2.80 -10.98 -8.38
CA GLU A 15 1.46 -11.48 -8.71
C GLU A 15 1.12 -12.74 -7.90
N GLU A 16 2.03 -13.67 -7.77
CA GLU A 16 1.83 -14.89 -6.97
C GLU A 16 1.58 -14.61 -5.50
N GLN A 17 2.25 -13.61 -4.94
CA GLN A 17 2.11 -13.28 -3.53
C GLN A 17 0.89 -12.41 -3.22
N LEU A 18 0.55 -11.48 -4.10
CA LEU A 18 -0.50 -10.49 -3.83
C LEU A 18 -1.88 -10.91 -4.33
N THR A 19 -1.98 -11.58 -5.47
CA THR A 19 -3.27 -11.93 -6.06
C THR A 19 -4.17 -12.72 -5.10
N PRO A 20 -3.66 -13.76 -4.38
CA PRO A 20 -4.51 -14.50 -3.45
C PRO A 20 -5.00 -13.69 -2.24
N LEU A 21 -4.33 -12.59 -1.91
CA LEU A 21 -4.68 -11.76 -0.76
C LEU A 21 -5.81 -10.79 -1.07
N ILE A 22 -6.01 -10.43 -2.35
CA ILE A 22 -7.02 -9.46 -2.78
C ILE A 22 -8.19 -10.24 -3.38
N ASN A 23 -9.18 -10.50 -2.52
CA ASN A 23 -10.33 -11.35 -2.85
C ASN A 23 -11.67 -10.62 -2.72
N ASN A 24 -11.68 -9.30 -2.69
CA ASN A 24 -12.87 -8.49 -2.64
C ASN A 24 -12.59 -7.08 -3.19
N ASP A 25 -13.63 -6.26 -3.33
CA ASP A 25 -13.49 -4.85 -3.66
C ASP A 25 -12.63 -4.13 -2.61
N TYR A 26 -11.97 -3.07 -3.01
CA TYR A 26 -10.95 -2.44 -2.19
C TYR A 26 -10.98 -0.91 -2.28
N VAL A 27 -10.35 -0.30 -1.31
CA VAL A 27 -9.95 1.11 -1.35
C VAL A 27 -8.43 1.17 -1.42
N LEU A 28 -7.89 2.16 -2.11
CA LEU A 28 -6.43 2.35 -2.25
C LEU A 28 -6.05 3.71 -1.69
N TYR A 29 -5.32 3.70 -0.59
CA TYR A 29 -4.92 4.89 0.12
C TYR A 29 -3.42 5.14 0.06
N ASP A 30 -3.02 6.31 0.53
CA ASP A 30 -1.65 6.78 0.56
C ASP A 30 -1.13 7.18 -0.83
N LEU A 31 -2.04 7.69 -1.69
CA LEU A 31 -1.67 8.27 -2.97
C LEU A 31 -0.53 9.27 -2.79
N PRO A 32 0.56 9.16 -3.56
CA PRO A 32 1.67 10.10 -3.45
C PRO A 32 1.29 11.49 -3.98
N TYR A 33 0.96 12.37 -3.07
CA TYR A 33 0.56 13.75 -3.38
C TYR A 33 1.74 14.70 -3.18
N TYR A 34 2.84 14.41 -3.88
CA TYR A 34 4.09 15.18 -3.81
C TYR A 34 4.97 14.86 -5.03
N SER A 35 5.96 15.71 -5.26
CA SER A 35 6.81 15.64 -6.47
C SER A 35 7.93 14.61 -6.35
N ASN A 36 7.59 13.35 -6.16
CA ASN A 36 8.57 12.25 -6.18
C ASN A 36 8.22 11.28 -7.31
N ILE A 37 9.00 11.31 -8.38
CA ILE A 37 8.74 10.49 -9.55
C ILE A 37 8.82 8.98 -9.26
N GLY A 38 9.68 8.57 -8.33
CA GLY A 38 9.80 7.18 -7.91
C GLY A 38 8.50 6.66 -7.30
N ASP A 39 7.91 7.44 -6.41
CA ASP A 39 6.62 7.06 -5.78
C ASP A 39 5.47 7.08 -6.77
N LEU A 40 5.49 7.98 -7.75
CA LEU A 40 4.49 8.00 -8.83
C LEU A 40 4.60 6.77 -9.72
N LEU A 41 5.81 6.30 -10.00
CA LEU A 41 6.03 5.07 -10.78
C LEU A 41 5.56 3.83 -10.01
N ILE A 42 5.76 3.80 -8.70
CA ILE A 42 5.25 2.73 -7.84
C ILE A 42 3.71 2.73 -7.89
N TRP A 43 3.09 3.89 -7.76
CA TRP A 43 1.64 4.05 -7.85
C TRP A 43 1.09 3.53 -9.18
N GLU A 44 1.72 3.91 -10.30
CA GLU A 44 1.32 3.42 -11.63
C GLU A 44 1.46 1.91 -11.75
N GLY A 45 2.50 1.32 -11.17
CA GLY A 45 2.69 -0.13 -11.12
C GLY A 45 1.58 -0.83 -10.34
N GLU A 46 1.19 -0.26 -9.21
CA GLU A 46 0.09 -0.78 -8.38
C GLU A 46 -1.24 -0.72 -9.14
N LEU A 47 -1.54 0.39 -9.80
CA LEU A 47 -2.75 0.53 -10.62
C LEU A 47 -2.76 -0.48 -11.77
N SER A 48 -1.63 -0.68 -12.43
CA SER A 48 -1.50 -1.66 -13.51
C SER A 48 -1.78 -3.08 -13.02
N PHE A 49 -1.25 -3.45 -11.86
CA PHE A 49 -1.51 -4.74 -11.23
C PHE A 49 -3.00 -4.89 -10.89
N LEU A 50 -3.59 -3.89 -10.27
CA LEU A 50 -5.00 -3.94 -9.82
C LEU A 50 -5.98 -4.04 -10.98
N LYS A 51 -5.68 -3.45 -12.13
CA LYS A 51 -6.52 -3.56 -13.33
C LYS A 51 -6.68 -4.99 -13.83
N GLY A 52 -5.74 -5.88 -13.53
CA GLY A 52 -5.82 -7.29 -13.89
C GLY A 52 -6.73 -8.12 -12.98
N LEU A 53 -7.23 -7.55 -11.89
CA LEU A 53 -8.07 -8.26 -10.92
C LEU A 53 -9.56 -8.00 -11.20
N PRO A 54 -10.45 -8.98 -10.86
CA PRO A 54 -11.89 -8.85 -11.12
C PRO A 54 -12.65 -8.03 -10.08
N PHE A 55 -11.94 -7.26 -9.25
CA PHE A 55 -12.52 -6.47 -8.17
C PHE A 55 -12.47 -4.98 -8.48
N LYS A 56 -13.33 -4.20 -7.82
CA LYS A 56 -13.46 -2.75 -8.04
C LYS A 56 -12.69 -1.96 -7.00
N MET A 57 -12.05 -0.90 -7.45
CA MET A 57 -11.54 0.15 -6.58
C MET A 57 -12.70 1.09 -6.22
N LEU A 58 -13.14 1.04 -4.97
CA LEU A 58 -14.28 1.83 -4.49
C LEU A 58 -13.91 3.28 -4.22
N GLU A 59 -12.66 3.52 -3.81
CA GLU A 59 -12.13 4.84 -3.49
C GLU A 59 -10.62 4.83 -3.57
N CYS A 60 -10.03 5.97 -3.92
CA CYS A 60 -8.60 6.20 -3.70
C CYS A 60 -8.39 7.58 -3.07
N GLY A 61 -7.32 7.74 -2.32
CA GLY A 61 -7.02 9.01 -1.67
C GLY A 61 -5.63 9.06 -1.08
N SER A 62 -5.18 10.29 -0.82
CA SER A 62 -3.91 10.57 -0.18
C SER A 62 -4.07 10.75 1.32
N ALA A 63 -2.94 10.89 2.04
CA ALA A 63 -2.93 11.28 3.45
C ALA A 63 -3.68 12.60 3.70
N PHE A 64 -3.81 13.45 2.70
CA PHE A 64 -4.43 14.77 2.81
C PHE A 64 -5.90 14.78 2.42
N THR A 65 -6.34 13.84 1.60
CA THR A 65 -7.69 13.83 1.03
C THR A 65 -8.59 12.72 1.58
N SER A 66 -8.01 11.70 2.22
CA SER A 66 -8.79 10.58 2.74
C SER A 66 -9.53 10.95 4.03
N ASN A 67 -10.81 10.59 4.09
CA ASN A 67 -11.61 10.76 5.30
C ASN A 67 -11.60 9.49 6.14
N LEU A 68 -10.69 9.42 7.10
CA LEU A 68 -10.52 8.25 7.97
C LEU A 68 -11.62 8.10 9.04
N LYS A 69 -12.54 9.05 9.14
CA LYS A 69 -13.71 8.94 10.03
C LYS A 69 -14.85 8.16 9.36
N ARG A 70 -14.77 7.96 8.06
CA ARG A 70 -15.76 7.23 7.29
C ARG A 70 -15.72 5.74 7.65
N LYS A 71 -16.89 5.13 7.77
CA LYS A 71 -16.99 3.68 7.95
C LYS A 71 -16.76 2.97 6.62
N ILE A 72 -15.92 1.94 6.66
CA ILE A 72 -15.67 1.04 5.55
C ILE A 72 -16.24 -0.33 5.92
N LYS A 73 -16.96 -0.98 5.00
CA LYS A 73 -17.49 -2.32 5.24
C LYS A 73 -16.36 -3.28 5.60
N LYS A 74 -16.63 -4.20 6.53
CA LYS A 74 -15.61 -5.14 7.05
C LYS A 74 -14.98 -6.03 5.99
N ASP A 75 -15.72 -6.36 4.93
CA ASP A 75 -15.22 -7.19 3.83
C ASP A 75 -14.44 -6.40 2.77
N THR A 76 -14.48 -5.08 2.79
CA THR A 76 -13.68 -4.24 1.92
C THR A 76 -12.22 -4.29 2.34
N ILE A 77 -11.34 -4.51 1.38
CA ILE A 77 -9.89 -4.55 1.61
C ILE A 77 -9.34 -3.14 1.55
N ILE A 78 -8.46 -2.80 2.47
CA ILE A 78 -7.75 -1.53 2.48
C ILE A 78 -6.33 -1.78 1.97
N LEU A 79 -5.99 -1.19 0.84
CA LEU A 79 -4.66 -1.24 0.26
C LEU A 79 -3.93 0.06 0.55
N LEU A 80 -2.68 -0.05 0.92
CA LEU A 80 -1.80 1.09 1.17
C LEU A 80 -0.61 1.03 0.22
N GLN A 81 -0.23 2.18 -0.32
CA GLN A 81 0.91 2.25 -1.23
C GLN A 81 2.18 1.72 -0.58
N GLY A 82 2.96 0.98 -1.35
CA GLY A 82 4.30 0.54 -0.97
C GLY A 82 5.35 1.64 -1.13
N GLY A 83 6.60 1.25 -1.27
CA GLY A 83 7.71 2.17 -1.48
C GLY A 83 8.71 2.18 -0.34
N GLY A 84 9.29 3.34 -0.02
CA GLY A 84 10.40 3.46 0.92
C GLY A 84 10.09 4.26 2.18
N ASN A 85 8.84 4.54 2.50
CA ASN A 85 8.50 5.45 3.60
C ASN A 85 7.99 4.77 4.87
N PHE A 86 8.15 3.46 5.01
CA PHE A 86 7.73 2.73 6.21
C PHE A 86 8.83 2.78 7.28
N GLY A 87 8.51 3.37 8.41
CA GLY A 87 9.45 3.48 9.53
C GLY A 87 9.35 4.82 10.25
N ASP A 88 10.50 5.33 10.70
CA ASP A 88 10.58 6.57 11.49
C ASP A 88 11.36 7.70 10.79
N ILE A 89 11.65 7.58 9.50
CA ILE A 89 12.33 8.61 8.70
C ILE A 89 11.34 9.67 8.22
N TRP A 90 10.19 9.24 7.71
CA TRP A 90 9.22 10.09 7.03
C TRP A 90 7.93 10.22 7.82
N ASP A 91 7.43 11.45 7.97
CA ASP A 91 6.18 11.72 8.68
C ASP A 91 4.97 11.07 8.02
N ILE A 92 5.02 10.86 6.71
CA ILE A 92 3.93 10.25 5.94
C ILE A 92 3.58 8.84 6.45
N HIS A 93 4.50 8.14 7.09
CA HIS A 93 4.22 6.82 7.67
C HIS A 93 3.15 6.88 8.77
N GLU A 94 2.97 8.02 9.44
CA GLU A 94 1.91 8.19 10.44
C GLU A 94 0.51 7.97 9.84
N PHE A 95 0.32 8.27 8.57
CA PHE A 95 -0.95 7.98 7.88
C PHE A 95 -1.26 6.49 7.87
N LYS A 96 -0.28 5.65 7.62
CA LYS A 96 -0.46 4.19 7.64
C LYS A 96 -0.87 3.71 9.04
N ARG A 97 -0.24 4.26 10.08
CA ARG A 97 -0.61 3.94 11.47
C ARG A 97 -2.05 4.34 11.78
N LYS A 98 -2.49 5.52 11.32
CA LYS A 98 -3.87 5.98 11.49
C LYS A 98 -4.87 5.06 10.82
N VAL A 99 -4.58 4.61 9.61
CA VAL A 99 -5.44 3.66 8.89
C VAL A 99 -5.58 2.36 9.69
N ILE A 100 -4.47 1.82 10.15
CA ILE A 100 -4.46 0.57 10.92
C ILE A 100 -5.29 0.71 12.21
N ARG A 101 -5.16 1.81 12.91
CA ARG A 101 -5.91 2.07 14.15
C ARG A 101 -7.41 2.25 13.89
N ASN A 102 -7.78 2.91 12.79
CA ASN A 102 -9.18 3.24 12.50
C ASN A 102 -9.97 2.07 11.95
N TYR A 103 -9.30 1.10 11.33
CA TYR A 103 -9.96 -0.02 10.65
C TYR A 103 -9.44 -1.38 11.11
N PRO A 104 -9.55 -1.69 12.43
CA PRO A 104 -8.97 -2.93 12.98
C PRO A 104 -9.66 -4.19 12.49
N GLU A 105 -10.87 -4.09 11.95
CA GLU A 105 -11.65 -5.24 11.48
C GLU A 105 -11.49 -5.51 9.98
N ASN A 106 -10.89 -4.57 9.23
CA ASN A 106 -10.64 -4.74 7.81
C ASN A 106 -9.32 -5.45 7.55
N ARG A 107 -9.26 -6.20 6.46
CA ARG A 107 -7.97 -6.67 5.95
C ARG A 107 -7.22 -5.47 5.40
N ILE A 108 -6.02 -5.24 5.88
CA ILE A 108 -5.15 -4.16 5.42
C ILE A 108 -3.93 -4.80 4.78
N ILE A 109 -3.63 -4.40 3.57
CA ILE A 109 -2.47 -4.89 2.82
C ILE A 109 -1.64 -3.68 2.43
N ILE A 110 -0.36 -3.69 2.82
CA ILE A 110 0.61 -2.72 2.37
C ILE A 110 1.34 -3.35 1.18
N PHE A 111 1.34 -2.66 0.04
CA PHE A 111 2.09 -3.12 -1.12
C PHE A 111 3.59 -3.24 -0.81
N PRO A 112 4.39 -3.92 -1.65
CA PRO A 112 5.80 -4.14 -1.36
C PRO A 112 6.51 -2.89 -0.86
N GLN A 113 7.14 -3.00 0.31
CA GLN A 113 7.58 -1.87 1.13
C GLN A 113 8.95 -2.14 1.70
N THR A 114 9.84 -1.16 1.62
CA THR A 114 11.08 -1.15 2.39
C THR A 114 10.78 -0.63 3.79
N VAL A 115 11.29 -1.32 4.81
CA VAL A 115 11.11 -0.95 6.21
C VAL A 115 12.45 -0.50 6.79
N PHE A 116 12.48 0.68 7.37
CA PHE A 116 13.68 1.21 8.00
C PHE A 116 13.36 2.05 9.22
N TYR A 117 14.05 1.78 10.33
CA TYR A 117 13.96 2.53 11.57
C TYR A 117 15.33 3.02 12.02
N GLN A 118 15.43 4.29 12.37
CA GLN A 118 16.61 4.87 13.01
C GLN A 118 16.66 4.55 14.49
N LYS A 119 15.49 4.43 15.15
CA LYS A 119 15.37 4.19 16.58
C LYS A 119 14.64 2.88 16.87
N ASN A 120 15.28 1.99 17.62
CA ASN A 120 14.68 0.71 18.00
C ASN A 120 13.36 0.87 18.77
N GLU A 121 13.24 1.90 19.61
CA GLU A 121 12.03 2.16 20.36
C GLU A 121 10.83 2.43 19.45
N ASN A 122 11.05 3.12 18.33
CA ASN A 122 9.98 3.38 17.35
C ASN A 122 9.56 2.09 16.63
N MET A 123 10.52 1.23 16.32
CA MET A 123 10.23 -0.08 15.73
C MET A 123 9.40 -0.93 16.68
N LEU A 124 9.79 -0.98 17.96
CA LEU A 124 9.07 -1.76 18.96
C LEU A 124 7.65 -1.26 19.20
N ARG A 125 7.43 0.06 19.12
CA ARG A 125 6.09 0.65 19.20
C ARG A 125 5.19 0.19 18.05
N ASP A 126 5.73 -0.02 16.86
CA ASP A 126 4.96 -0.37 15.67
C ASP A 126 4.74 -1.89 15.50
N ILE A 127 5.40 -2.70 16.29
CA ILE A 127 5.14 -4.15 16.33
C ILE A 127 3.83 -4.42 17.12
#